data_47d26764fd7125555fd8f3ac2e348fef
#
_entry.id   47d26764fd7125555fd8f3ac2e348fef
#
_cell.length_a   1.000
_cell.length_b   1.000
_cell.length_c   1.000
_cell.angle_alpha   90.00
_cell.angle_beta   90.00
_cell.angle_gamma   90.00
#
_symmetry.space_group_name_H-M   'P 1'
#
loop_
_entity.id
_entity.type
_entity.pdbx_description
1 polymer ?
#
loop_
_entity_poly.entity_id
_entity_poly.type
_entity_poly.pdbx_seq_one_letter_code
_entity_poly.pdbx_strand_id
1 'polypeptide(L)'
;WKPQNQIDITTLNEAGSLQEAESIWEKHFILHHLKRNNWDIDETCKILKTSKKQFQKKLKYHSIEMPESEAPPSQKRYPQRTLKRSVVLCGSSLHSGIKTGLILQPMPAGSGIIFGDIASGKTIPAQLENVQSTDYSTCLKKGVNSVGTIEHIMATLHMYRVTNLLIKIGDEAPVMDGSAKDFCELLEDGEFEDQDDFYEEIVIDKSYSFGDKEKGEPYISIEPSEKFSVSYHMEYPEPIGVQDFTYEFDGDESFKKEIAPARTFGFMEEVAQLTKMGYASGGKLDNFILLGDKKVINTKLRFEDEFARHKILDILGDFYLLGKPIRGKIKAHKSGHTQNVGLLKKVRESLIEKN
;
A
#
# COMPACT_ATOMS: atom_id res chain seq x y z
N TRP A 1 10.02 -26.01 -8.01
CA TRP A 1 8.56 -25.80 -8.05
C TRP A 1 7.90 -27.13 -8.35
N LYS A 2 7.35 -27.82 -7.33
CA LYS A 2 6.39 -28.90 -7.53
C LYS A 2 5.01 -28.31 -7.22
N PRO A 3 4.02 -28.40 -8.09
CA PRO A 3 2.66 -27.96 -7.78
C PRO A 3 2.09 -28.90 -6.71
N GLN A 4 1.84 -28.38 -5.52
CA GLN A 4 1.31 -29.11 -4.36
C GLN A 4 -0.19 -29.50 -4.46
N ASN A 5 -0.82 -29.42 -5.63
CA ASN A 5 -2.25 -29.66 -5.84
C ASN A 5 -2.56 -30.54 -7.07
N GLN A 6 -1.71 -31.48 -7.42
CA GLN A 6 -2.13 -32.54 -8.35
C GLN A 6 -2.91 -33.60 -7.57
N ILE A 7 -4.14 -33.91 -8.04
CA ILE A 7 -4.82 -35.16 -7.65
C ILE A 7 -3.82 -36.26 -7.91
N ASP A 8 -3.48 -37.02 -6.87
CA ASP A 8 -2.61 -38.18 -7.06
C ASP A 8 -3.39 -39.21 -7.87
N ILE A 9 -3.11 -39.22 -9.17
CA ILE A 9 -3.72 -40.12 -10.14
C ILE A 9 -3.50 -41.59 -9.74
N THR A 10 -2.43 -41.87 -8.95
CA THR A 10 -2.15 -43.20 -8.42
C THR A 10 -3.28 -43.67 -7.50
N THR A 11 -3.76 -42.79 -6.60
CA THR A 11 -4.87 -43.12 -5.65
C THR A 11 -6.19 -43.38 -6.39
N LEU A 12 -6.45 -42.65 -7.50
CA LEU A 12 -7.63 -42.90 -8.34
C LEU A 12 -7.54 -44.22 -9.11
N ASN A 13 -6.34 -44.62 -9.53
CA ASN A 13 -6.11 -45.88 -10.25
C ASN A 13 -6.16 -47.13 -9.34
N GLU A 14 -6.00 -46.96 -8.05
CA GLU A 14 -6.11 -48.02 -7.04
C GLU A 14 -7.55 -48.28 -6.57
N ALA A 15 -8.51 -47.45 -6.98
CA ALA A 15 -9.92 -47.60 -6.62
C ALA A 15 -10.48 -48.92 -7.21
N GLY A 16 -11.06 -49.73 -6.36
CA GLY A 16 -11.63 -51.05 -6.75
C GLY A 16 -13.00 -50.98 -7.44
N SER A 17 -13.62 -49.76 -7.46
CA SER A 17 -14.91 -49.51 -8.10
C SER A 17 -15.05 -48.07 -8.58
N LEU A 18 -15.95 -47.87 -9.57
CA LEU A 18 -16.27 -46.53 -10.05
C LEU A 18 -16.78 -45.62 -8.88
N GLN A 19 -17.57 -46.18 -8.00
CA GLN A 19 -18.16 -45.46 -6.86
C GLN A 19 -17.07 -45.01 -5.85
N GLU A 20 -16.04 -45.82 -5.68
CA GLU A 20 -14.88 -45.45 -4.85
C GLU A 20 -14.02 -44.36 -5.52
N ALA A 21 -13.79 -44.45 -6.82
CA ALA A 21 -13.09 -43.41 -7.57
C ALA A 21 -13.82 -42.07 -7.55
N GLU A 22 -15.14 -42.07 -7.70
CA GLU A 22 -16.00 -40.88 -7.60
C GLU A 22 -15.91 -40.26 -6.19
N SER A 23 -15.94 -41.09 -5.14
CA SER A 23 -15.83 -40.63 -3.75
C SER A 23 -14.47 -39.97 -3.45
N ILE A 24 -13.39 -40.60 -3.93
CA ILE A 24 -12.04 -40.07 -3.78
C ILE A 24 -11.93 -38.72 -4.52
N TRP A 25 -12.41 -38.66 -5.75
CA TRP A 25 -12.39 -37.42 -6.54
C TRP A 25 -13.22 -36.31 -5.87
N GLU A 26 -14.44 -36.60 -5.41
CA GLU A 26 -15.31 -35.65 -4.75
C GLU A 26 -14.66 -35.08 -3.48
N LYS A 27 -14.04 -35.94 -2.67
CA LYS A 27 -13.30 -35.53 -1.48
C LYS A 27 -12.18 -34.54 -1.81
N HIS A 28 -11.36 -34.88 -2.82
CA HIS A 28 -10.27 -34.00 -3.25
C HIS A 28 -10.77 -32.68 -3.84
N PHE A 29 -11.85 -32.70 -4.60
CA PHE A 29 -12.48 -31.53 -5.17
C PHE A 29 -13.00 -30.59 -4.06
N ILE A 30 -13.70 -31.12 -3.06
CA ILE A 30 -14.18 -30.35 -1.92
C ILE A 30 -13.01 -29.74 -1.15
N LEU A 31 -12.00 -30.54 -0.80
CA LEU A 31 -10.80 -30.08 -0.08
C LEU A 31 -10.05 -28.99 -0.86
N HIS A 32 -9.92 -29.14 -2.17
CA HIS A 32 -9.30 -28.12 -3.02
C HIS A 32 -10.03 -26.78 -2.91
N HIS A 33 -11.35 -26.78 -3.05
CA HIS A 33 -12.15 -25.55 -2.96
C HIS A 33 -12.20 -24.97 -1.54
N LEU A 34 -12.26 -25.79 -0.51
CA LEU A 34 -12.17 -25.32 0.89
C LEU A 34 -10.83 -24.64 1.16
N LYS A 35 -9.70 -25.27 0.79
CA LYS A 35 -8.37 -24.69 0.94
C LYS A 35 -8.23 -23.39 0.16
N ARG A 36 -8.74 -23.35 -1.08
CA ARG A 36 -8.70 -22.17 -1.93
C ARG A 36 -9.54 -21.01 -1.36
N ASN A 37 -10.58 -21.31 -0.61
CA ASN A 37 -11.46 -20.34 0.03
C ASN A 37 -11.22 -20.24 1.55
N ASN A 38 -9.99 -20.57 2.02
CA ASN A 38 -9.58 -20.46 3.40
C ASN A 38 -10.56 -21.14 4.39
N TRP A 39 -11.12 -22.28 4.01
CA TRP A 39 -12.09 -23.05 4.78
C TRP A 39 -13.40 -22.32 5.05
N ASP A 40 -13.68 -21.21 4.33
CA ASP A 40 -14.96 -20.51 4.37
C ASP A 40 -16.04 -21.37 3.67
N ILE A 41 -16.95 -21.90 4.47
CA ILE A 41 -18.06 -22.74 3.98
C ILE A 41 -19.03 -21.95 3.14
N ASP A 42 -19.36 -20.72 3.53
CA ASP A 42 -20.37 -19.90 2.85
C ASP A 42 -19.90 -19.47 1.46
N GLU A 43 -18.66 -19.02 1.36
CA GLU A 43 -18.05 -18.67 0.08
C GLU A 43 -17.84 -19.90 -0.81
N THR A 44 -17.37 -21.02 -0.24
CA THR A 44 -17.23 -22.28 -0.99
C THR A 44 -18.58 -22.77 -1.53
N CYS A 45 -19.66 -22.65 -0.75
CA CYS A 45 -20.99 -23.02 -1.21
C CYS A 45 -21.49 -22.15 -2.38
N LYS A 46 -21.20 -20.84 -2.38
CA LYS A 46 -21.55 -19.94 -3.50
C LYS A 46 -20.82 -20.36 -4.78
N ILE A 47 -19.50 -20.58 -4.71
CA ILE A 47 -18.67 -20.98 -5.85
C ILE A 47 -19.13 -22.33 -6.41
N LEU A 48 -19.38 -23.31 -5.54
CA LEU A 48 -19.80 -24.64 -5.95
C LEU A 48 -21.32 -24.72 -6.27
N LYS A 49 -22.04 -23.60 -6.17
CA LYS A 49 -23.49 -23.50 -6.42
C LYS A 49 -24.30 -24.58 -5.66
N THR A 50 -23.94 -24.81 -4.39
CA THR A 50 -24.57 -25.79 -3.52
C THR A 50 -25.13 -25.13 -2.26
N SER A 51 -26.14 -25.75 -1.64
CA SER A 51 -26.64 -25.26 -0.35
C SER A 51 -25.72 -25.67 0.80
N LYS A 52 -25.60 -24.81 1.83
CA LYS A 52 -24.80 -25.07 3.03
C LYS A 52 -25.16 -26.41 3.69
N LYS A 53 -26.46 -26.77 3.71
CA LYS A 53 -26.95 -28.03 4.26
C LYS A 53 -26.46 -29.27 3.48
N GLN A 54 -26.47 -29.17 2.14
CA GLN A 54 -25.96 -30.26 1.27
C GLN A 54 -24.44 -30.36 1.40
N PHE A 55 -23.75 -29.23 1.45
CA PHE A 55 -22.29 -29.21 1.58
C PHE A 55 -21.83 -29.79 2.92
N GLN A 56 -22.47 -29.42 4.03
CA GLN A 56 -22.17 -30.00 5.36
C GLN A 56 -22.37 -31.50 5.41
N LYS A 57 -23.40 -32.06 4.70
CA LYS A 57 -23.57 -33.51 4.58
C LYS A 57 -22.40 -34.17 3.84
N LYS A 58 -21.87 -33.51 2.82
CA LYS A 58 -20.71 -34.01 2.05
C LYS A 58 -19.42 -33.95 2.89
N LEU A 59 -19.20 -32.89 3.65
CA LEU A 59 -18.08 -32.80 4.61
C LEU A 59 -18.10 -33.98 5.59
N LYS A 60 -19.27 -34.26 6.17
CA LYS A 60 -19.43 -35.39 7.11
C LYS A 60 -19.25 -36.74 6.42
N TYR A 61 -19.78 -36.92 5.22
CA TYR A 61 -19.67 -38.15 4.44
C TYR A 61 -18.21 -38.50 4.13
N HIS A 62 -17.41 -37.49 3.73
CA HIS A 62 -16.01 -37.66 3.40
C HIS A 62 -15.06 -37.57 4.59
N SER A 63 -15.59 -37.44 5.82
CA SER A 63 -14.80 -37.25 7.05
C SER A 63 -13.78 -36.11 6.89
N ILE A 64 -14.24 -34.99 6.31
CA ILE A 64 -13.43 -33.77 6.18
C ILE A 64 -13.59 -33.00 7.47
N GLU A 65 -12.54 -33.03 8.29
CA GLU A 65 -12.47 -32.24 9.51
C GLU A 65 -12.08 -30.81 9.16
N MET A 66 -12.85 -29.86 9.68
CA MET A 66 -12.49 -28.45 9.61
C MET A 66 -11.31 -28.23 10.57
N PRO A 67 -10.28 -27.47 10.19
CA PRO A 67 -9.22 -27.18 11.13
C PRO A 67 -9.82 -26.56 12.40
N GLU A 68 -9.42 -27.06 13.57
CA GLU A 68 -9.78 -26.45 14.86
C GLU A 68 -9.35 -24.99 14.82
N SER A 69 -10.14 -24.08 15.41
CA SER A 69 -10.09 -22.63 15.26
C SER A 69 -8.87 -21.95 15.88
N GLU A 70 -7.69 -22.35 15.43
CA GLU A 70 -6.49 -21.52 15.33
C GLU A 70 -6.14 -21.26 13.86
N ALA A 71 -7.16 -21.13 13.00
CA ALA A 71 -6.94 -20.59 11.68
C ALA A 71 -6.35 -19.20 11.87
N PRO A 72 -5.18 -18.89 11.26
CA PRO A 72 -4.72 -17.52 11.19
C PRO A 72 -5.87 -16.69 10.63
N PRO A 73 -6.07 -15.45 11.11
CA PRO A 73 -7.20 -14.62 10.74
C PRO A 73 -7.37 -14.69 9.23
N SER A 74 -8.57 -15.09 8.77
CA SER A 74 -8.84 -15.44 7.38
C SER A 74 -8.22 -14.38 6.47
N GLN A 75 -7.22 -14.77 5.69
CA GLN A 75 -6.59 -13.85 4.73
C GLN A 75 -7.69 -13.45 3.75
N LYS A 76 -8.20 -12.23 3.90
CA LYS A 76 -9.19 -11.69 2.98
C LYS A 76 -8.54 -11.56 1.62
N ARG A 77 -9.24 -12.04 0.59
CA ARG A 77 -8.87 -11.88 -0.80
C ARG A 77 -9.64 -10.71 -1.39
N TYR A 78 -8.91 -9.87 -2.09
CA TYR A 78 -9.47 -8.71 -2.77
C TYR A 78 -9.19 -8.80 -4.26
N PRO A 79 -10.14 -8.40 -5.14
CA PRO A 79 -9.87 -8.33 -6.56
C PRO A 79 -8.70 -7.37 -6.80
N GLN A 80 -7.85 -7.69 -7.77
CA GLN A 80 -6.91 -6.72 -8.28
C GLN A 80 -7.67 -5.59 -8.98
N ARG A 81 -7.09 -4.40 -8.99
CA ARG A 81 -7.77 -3.21 -9.50
C ARG A 81 -6.85 -2.36 -10.36
N THR A 82 -7.41 -1.84 -11.44
CA THR A 82 -6.77 -0.85 -12.32
C THR A 82 -7.75 0.28 -12.61
N LEU A 83 -7.42 1.16 -13.55
CA LEU A 83 -8.33 2.18 -14.09
C LEU A 83 -9.00 1.66 -15.36
N LYS A 84 -10.18 2.17 -15.70
CA LYS A 84 -10.86 1.90 -16.98
C LYS A 84 -10.25 2.65 -18.14
N ARG A 85 -9.69 3.84 -17.87
CA ARG A 85 -9.12 4.72 -18.90
C ARG A 85 -7.87 5.42 -18.40
N SER A 86 -7.03 5.83 -19.36
CA SER A 86 -5.87 6.66 -19.05
C SER A 86 -6.29 8.07 -18.70
N VAL A 87 -5.61 8.65 -17.70
CA VAL A 87 -5.82 10.02 -17.25
C VAL A 87 -4.50 10.76 -17.13
N VAL A 88 -4.55 12.09 -17.19
CA VAL A 88 -3.37 12.96 -17.22
C VAL A 88 -3.50 14.07 -16.20
N LEU A 89 -2.43 14.34 -15.48
CA LEU A 89 -2.27 15.46 -14.57
C LEU A 89 -0.99 16.22 -14.91
N CYS A 90 -1.04 17.55 -14.91
CA CYS A 90 0.13 18.39 -15.14
C CYS A 90 0.35 19.32 -13.95
N GLY A 91 1.62 19.45 -13.55
CA GLY A 91 2.00 20.30 -12.44
C GLY A 91 3.47 20.69 -12.47
N SER A 92 3.97 21.21 -11.37
CA SER A 92 5.39 21.46 -11.17
C SER A 92 5.93 20.56 -10.09
N SER A 93 7.16 20.09 -10.25
CA SER A 93 7.88 19.32 -9.21
C SER A 93 8.29 20.23 -8.06
N LEU A 94 8.38 19.69 -6.85
CA LEU A 94 8.75 20.44 -5.65
C LEU A 94 10.24 20.79 -5.62
N HIS A 95 11.08 19.80 -5.90
CA HIS A 95 12.54 19.96 -5.74
C HIS A 95 13.19 20.55 -6.97
N SER A 96 12.89 20.05 -8.15
CA SER A 96 13.46 20.56 -9.41
C SER A 96 12.76 21.81 -9.95
N GLY A 97 11.51 22.06 -9.59
CA GLY A 97 10.70 23.17 -10.13
C GLY A 97 10.28 23.01 -11.59
N ILE A 98 10.60 21.88 -12.20
CA ILE A 98 10.31 21.60 -13.61
C ILE A 98 8.82 21.31 -13.77
N LYS A 99 8.21 21.85 -14.82
CA LYS A 99 6.85 21.43 -15.21
C LYS A 99 6.90 19.99 -15.69
N THR A 100 6.08 19.15 -15.10
CA THR A 100 6.01 17.71 -15.39
C THR A 100 4.57 17.29 -15.64
N GLY A 101 4.40 16.25 -16.46
CA GLY A 101 3.13 15.57 -16.67
C GLY A 101 3.17 14.18 -16.04
N LEU A 102 2.05 13.77 -15.51
CA LEU A 102 1.82 12.43 -14.97
C LEU A 102 0.71 11.80 -15.81
N ILE A 103 0.99 10.63 -16.41
CA ILE A 103 0.00 9.88 -17.18
C ILE A 103 -0.20 8.55 -16.48
N LEU A 104 -1.42 8.29 -16.04
CA LEU A 104 -1.81 7.01 -15.46
C LEU A 104 -2.43 6.15 -16.56
N GLN A 105 -1.89 4.95 -16.77
CA GLN A 105 -2.38 4.00 -17.77
C GLN A 105 -2.77 2.67 -17.12
N PRO A 106 -3.98 2.15 -17.41
CA PRO A 106 -4.38 0.81 -16.97
C PRO A 106 -3.38 -0.25 -17.36
N MET A 107 -3.20 -1.25 -16.49
CA MET A 107 -2.34 -2.41 -16.74
C MET A 107 -3.09 -3.71 -16.46
N PRO A 108 -2.72 -4.80 -17.13
CA PRO A 108 -3.27 -6.13 -16.84
C PRO A 108 -3.03 -6.57 -15.39
N ALA A 109 -3.85 -7.49 -14.90
CA ALA A 109 -3.67 -8.10 -13.59
C ALA A 109 -2.25 -8.72 -13.45
N GLY A 110 -1.68 -8.60 -12.26
CA GLY A 110 -0.32 -9.08 -11.97
C GLY A 110 0.81 -8.15 -12.41
N SER A 111 0.52 -7.00 -13.02
CA SER A 111 1.56 -6.05 -13.46
C SER A 111 2.21 -5.30 -12.31
N GLY A 112 1.48 -5.04 -11.23
CA GLY A 112 1.93 -4.16 -10.15
C GLY A 112 1.92 -2.68 -10.54
N ILE A 113 2.43 -1.85 -9.65
CA ILE A 113 2.63 -0.41 -9.91
C ILE A 113 4.00 -0.20 -10.52
N ILE A 114 4.05 0.47 -11.67
CA ILE A 114 5.27 0.67 -12.45
C ILE A 114 5.39 2.15 -12.83
N PHE A 115 6.53 2.77 -12.51
CA PHE A 115 6.90 4.08 -13.03
C PHE A 115 7.60 3.93 -14.37
N GLY A 116 7.18 4.69 -15.36
CA GLY A 116 7.78 4.72 -16.71
C GLY A 116 8.29 6.12 -17.03
N ASP A 117 9.56 6.24 -17.39
CA ASP A 117 10.11 7.51 -17.85
C ASP A 117 9.54 7.88 -19.22
N ILE A 118 8.96 9.06 -19.31
CA ILE A 118 8.32 9.57 -20.55
C ILE A 118 9.32 9.67 -21.70
N ALA A 119 10.55 10.06 -21.41
CA ALA A 119 11.56 10.33 -22.44
C ALA A 119 12.19 9.03 -22.98
N SER A 120 12.56 8.10 -22.12
CA SER A 120 13.29 6.88 -22.49
C SER A 120 12.41 5.65 -22.64
N GLY A 121 11.19 5.68 -22.09
CA GLY A 121 10.29 4.53 -22.01
C GLY A 121 10.75 3.43 -21.05
N LYS A 122 11.85 3.63 -20.31
CA LYS A 122 12.34 2.67 -19.32
C LYS A 122 11.48 2.68 -18.07
N THR A 123 11.42 1.56 -17.38
CA THR A 123 10.48 1.37 -16.27
C THR A 123 11.19 0.99 -14.97
N ILE A 124 10.58 1.44 -13.85
CA ILE A 124 11.00 1.14 -12.48
C ILE A 124 9.78 0.60 -11.74
N PRO A 125 9.75 -0.67 -11.32
CA PRO A 125 8.70 -1.17 -10.44
C PRO A 125 8.70 -0.39 -9.11
N ALA A 126 7.51 -0.01 -8.64
CA ALA A 126 7.33 0.64 -7.34
C ALA A 126 7.48 -0.37 -6.22
N GLN A 127 8.70 -0.77 -5.94
CA GLN A 127 9.07 -1.80 -4.97
C GLN A 127 10.21 -1.34 -4.09
N LEU A 128 10.23 -1.87 -2.87
CA LEU A 128 11.19 -1.50 -1.83
C LEU A 128 12.66 -1.67 -2.28
N GLU A 129 12.93 -2.67 -3.11
CA GLU A 129 14.26 -2.98 -3.65
C GLU A 129 14.81 -1.87 -4.55
N ASN A 130 13.94 -1.04 -5.12
CA ASN A 130 14.31 0.06 -6.00
C ASN A 130 14.44 1.41 -5.24
N VAL A 131 14.21 1.46 -3.93
CA VAL A 131 14.40 2.68 -3.14
C VAL A 131 15.88 3.02 -3.08
N GLN A 132 16.23 4.19 -3.59
CA GLN A 132 17.60 4.71 -3.61
C GLN A 132 17.86 5.71 -2.50
N SER A 133 16.95 6.67 -2.31
CA SER A 133 17.07 7.74 -1.33
C SER A 133 15.75 7.97 -0.62
N THR A 134 15.86 8.41 0.63
CA THR A 134 14.76 8.82 1.49
C THR A 134 14.97 10.24 2.02
N ASP A 135 15.90 10.98 1.40
CA ASP A 135 16.23 12.36 1.77
C ASP A 135 15.16 13.30 1.21
N TYR A 136 14.37 13.90 2.10
CA TYR A 136 13.28 14.85 1.83
C TYR A 136 12.10 14.30 1.00
N SER A 137 12.24 13.16 0.35
CA SER A 137 11.19 12.45 -0.39
C SER A 137 11.61 11.01 -0.67
N THR A 138 10.67 10.17 -1.04
CA THR A 138 10.99 8.80 -1.46
C THR A 138 11.32 8.76 -2.93
N CYS A 139 12.56 8.30 -3.23
CA CYS A 139 13.08 8.19 -4.59
C CYS A 139 13.36 6.73 -4.97
N LEU A 140 12.90 6.33 -6.14
CA LEU A 140 13.23 5.04 -6.75
C LEU A 140 14.27 5.21 -7.85
N LYS A 141 15.11 4.17 -8.03
CA LYS A 141 16.10 4.09 -9.12
C LYS A 141 16.26 2.67 -9.63
N LYS A 142 16.42 2.58 -10.94
CA LYS A 142 16.82 1.33 -11.62
C LYS A 142 17.74 1.66 -12.80
N GLY A 143 19.00 1.26 -12.69
CA GLY A 143 20.03 1.64 -13.66
C GLY A 143 20.28 3.14 -13.67
N VAL A 144 20.06 3.80 -14.81
CA VAL A 144 20.25 5.25 -14.97
C VAL A 144 18.99 6.06 -14.71
N ASN A 145 17.82 5.43 -14.62
CA ASN A 145 16.55 6.11 -14.44
C ASN A 145 16.22 6.22 -12.96
N SER A 146 15.64 7.34 -12.57
CA SER A 146 15.14 7.62 -11.23
C SER A 146 13.81 8.36 -11.29
N VAL A 147 13.04 8.26 -10.22
CA VAL A 147 11.83 9.05 -10.00
C VAL A 147 11.72 9.39 -8.53
N GLY A 148 11.45 10.66 -8.22
CA GLY A 148 11.35 11.17 -6.85
C GLY A 148 9.97 11.68 -6.49
N THR A 149 9.76 11.94 -5.19
CA THR A 149 8.54 12.52 -4.61
C THR A 149 7.29 11.68 -4.94
N ILE A 150 7.42 10.36 -4.79
CA ILE A 150 6.35 9.42 -5.17
C ILE A 150 5.35 9.12 -4.05
N GLU A 151 5.65 9.52 -2.82
CA GLU A 151 4.90 9.16 -1.61
C GLU A 151 3.42 9.52 -1.69
N HIS A 152 3.06 10.69 -2.23
CA HIS A 152 1.66 11.14 -2.28
C HIS A 152 0.81 10.33 -3.26
N ILE A 153 1.33 10.07 -4.47
CA ILE A 153 0.62 9.22 -5.43
C ILE A 153 0.57 7.77 -4.95
N MET A 154 1.64 7.26 -4.34
CA MET A 154 1.67 5.91 -3.77
C MET A 154 0.68 5.75 -2.61
N ALA A 155 0.51 6.76 -1.74
CA ALA A 155 -0.50 6.77 -0.68
C ALA A 155 -1.92 6.69 -1.26
N THR A 156 -2.17 7.45 -2.32
CA THR A 156 -3.47 7.44 -3.00
C THR A 156 -3.76 6.07 -3.61
N LEU A 157 -2.81 5.48 -4.35
CA LEU A 157 -2.95 4.14 -4.93
C LEU A 157 -3.18 3.07 -3.86
N HIS A 158 -2.48 3.16 -2.72
CA HIS A 158 -2.63 2.26 -1.59
C HIS A 158 -4.06 2.28 -1.03
N MET A 159 -4.57 3.48 -0.74
CA MET A 159 -5.88 3.65 -0.10
C MET A 159 -7.04 3.37 -1.03
N TYR A 160 -6.89 3.63 -2.34
CA TYR A 160 -7.85 3.24 -3.37
C TYR A 160 -7.69 1.78 -3.84
N ARG A 161 -6.70 1.06 -3.28
CA ARG A 161 -6.39 -0.36 -3.61
C ARG A 161 -6.14 -0.60 -5.11
N VAL A 162 -5.54 0.37 -5.80
CA VAL A 162 -5.13 0.21 -7.20
C VAL A 162 -3.84 -0.59 -7.25
N THR A 163 -3.88 -1.79 -7.82
CA THR A 163 -2.78 -2.77 -7.79
C THR A 163 -1.98 -2.85 -9.09
N ASN A 164 -2.55 -2.41 -10.22
CA ASN A 164 -1.93 -2.55 -11.54
C ASN A 164 -2.06 -1.24 -12.32
N LEU A 165 -0.94 -0.51 -12.44
CA LEU A 165 -0.92 0.78 -13.12
C LEU A 165 0.47 1.11 -13.65
N LEU A 166 0.54 1.65 -14.87
CA LEU A 166 1.72 2.31 -15.40
C LEU A 166 1.60 3.82 -15.19
N ILE A 167 2.55 4.39 -14.46
CA ILE A 167 2.66 5.81 -14.16
C ILE A 167 3.78 6.38 -15.04
N LYS A 168 3.43 6.98 -16.17
CA LYS A 168 4.41 7.67 -17.02
C LYS A 168 4.68 9.05 -16.45
N ILE A 169 5.93 9.35 -16.22
CA ILE A 169 6.38 10.55 -15.52
C ILE A 169 7.81 10.91 -15.93
N GLY A 170 8.23 12.14 -15.66
CA GLY A 170 9.64 12.52 -15.69
C GLY A 170 10.38 12.13 -14.43
N ASP A 171 11.43 12.86 -14.08
CA ASP A 171 12.31 12.54 -12.94
C ASP A 171 11.65 12.74 -11.57
N GLU A 172 10.55 13.49 -11.48
CA GLU A 172 9.90 13.83 -10.21
C GLU A 172 8.39 14.01 -10.37
N ALA A 173 7.62 13.52 -9.40
CA ALA A 173 6.17 13.68 -9.38
C ALA A 173 5.77 15.16 -9.18
N PRO A 174 4.65 15.62 -9.79
CA PRO A 174 4.13 16.96 -9.53
C PRO A 174 3.66 17.07 -8.08
N VAL A 175 3.99 18.16 -7.42
CA VAL A 175 3.63 18.39 -6.01
C VAL A 175 2.19 18.89 -5.84
N MET A 176 1.60 19.41 -6.90
CA MET A 176 0.28 20.05 -6.92
C MET A 176 0.15 21.13 -5.83
N ASP A 177 -0.80 21.00 -4.93
CA ASP A 177 -0.97 21.90 -3.77
C ASP A 177 -0.21 21.43 -2.50
N GLY A 178 0.63 20.42 -2.65
CA GLY A 178 1.39 19.79 -1.55
C GLY A 178 0.66 18.66 -0.84
N SER A 179 -0.56 18.32 -1.25
CA SER A 179 -1.39 17.24 -0.70
C SER A 179 -1.60 16.11 -1.71
N ALA A 180 -2.38 15.10 -1.34
CA ALA A 180 -2.76 14.01 -2.24
C ALA A 180 -4.15 14.21 -2.90
N LYS A 181 -4.80 15.35 -2.68
CA LYS A 181 -6.17 15.60 -3.13
C LYS A 181 -6.33 15.48 -4.65
N ASP A 182 -5.45 16.13 -5.41
CA ASP A 182 -5.52 16.10 -6.88
C ASP A 182 -5.29 14.69 -7.45
N PHE A 183 -4.52 13.85 -6.76
CA PHE A 183 -4.34 12.45 -7.14
C PHE A 183 -5.59 11.61 -6.88
N CYS A 184 -6.36 11.90 -5.81
CA CYS A 184 -7.67 11.26 -5.60
C CYS A 184 -8.61 11.59 -6.75
N GLU A 185 -8.76 12.87 -7.09
CA GLU A 185 -9.60 13.33 -8.20
C GLU A 185 -9.17 12.70 -9.53
N LEU A 186 -7.85 12.62 -9.78
CA LEU A 186 -7.29 11.99 -10.98
C LEU A 186 -7.64 10.50 -11.10
N LEU A 187 -7.55 9.73 -9.99
CA LEU A 187 -7.91 8.31 -10.00
C LEU A 187 -9.42 8.12 -10.23
N GLU A 188 -10.25 8.95 -9.60
CA GLU A 188 -11.71 8.90 -9.77
C GLU A 188 -12.11 9.23 -11.20
N ASP A 189 -11.46 10.22 -11.83
CA ASP A 189 -11.66 10.52 -13.26
C ASP A 189 -11.32 9.33 -14.16
N GLY A 190 -10.34 8.52 -13.78
CA GLY A 190 -9.95 7.30 -14.50
C GLY A 190 -10.97 6.17 -14.39
N GLU A 191 -11.91 6.25 -13.45
CA GLU A 191 -12.81 5.19 -13.02
C GLU A 191 -12.07 3.88 -12.67
N PHE A 192 -12.62 3.08 -11.78
CA PHE A 192 -11.97 1.85 -11.33
C PHE A 192 -12.51 0.62 -12.06
N GLU A 193 -11.64 -0.33 -12.33
CA GLU A 193 -11.95 -1.64 -12.88
C GLU A 193 -11.38 -2.73 -11.98
N ASP A 194 -12.25 -3.51 -11.35
CA ASP A 194 -11.85 -4.71 -10.63
C ASP A 194 -11.57 -5.83 -11.65
N GLN A 195 -10.42 -6.49 -11.49
CA GLN A 195 -9.91 -7.51 -12.40
C GLN A 195 -10.20 -8.91 -11.88
N ASP A 196 -10.19 -9.91 -12.78
CA ASP A 196 -10.53 -11.30 -12.44
C ASP A 196 -9.50 -12.02 -11.56
N ASP A 197 -8.35 -11.40 -11.32
CA ASP A 197 -7.32 -11.93 -10.43
C ASP A 197 -7.40 -11.28 -9.03
N PHE A 198 -6.82 -11.94 -8.02
CA PHE A 198 -6.95 -11.55 -6.62
C PHE A 198 -5.58 -11.38 -5.97
N TYR A 199 -5.53 -10.56 -4.93
CA TYR A 199 -4.39 -10.46 -4.03
C TYR A 199 -4.81 -10.68 -2.58
N GLU A 200 -3.84 -11.04 -1.76
CA GLU A 200 -3.97 -11.16 -0.31
C GLU A 200 -3.19 -10.03 0.36
N GLU A 201 -3.74 -9.43 1.40
CA GLU A 201 -3.03 -8.45 2.21
C GLU A 201 -1.82 -9.07 2.90
N ILE A 202 -0.80 -8.28 3.16
CA ILE A 202 0.29 -8.66 4.06
C ILE A 202 -0.24 -8.53 5.49
N VAL A 203 -0.48 -9.66 6.15
CA VAL A 203 -0.93 -9.69 7.54
C VAL A 203 0.27 -9.72 8.47
N ILE A 204 0.37 -8.71 9.33
CA ILE A 204 1.42 -8.64 10.34
C ILE A 204 1.12 -9.63 11.46
N ASP A 205 2.03 -10.56 11.70
CA ASP A 205 1.91 -11.66 12.65
C ASP A 205 2.68 -11.46 13.97
N LYS A 206 3.68 -10.59 13.96
CA LYS A 206 4.47 -10.20 15.13
C LYS A 206 4.85 -8.73 15.05
N SER A 207 5.32 -8.16 16.14
CA SER A 207 5.75 -6.75 16.16
C SER A 207 7.11 -6.59 15.50
N TYR A 208 7.24 -5.53 14.70
CA TYR A 208 8.48 -5.06 14.10
C TYR A 208 8.69 -3.59 14.46
N SER A 209 9.94 -3.17 14.60
CA SER A 209 10.27 -1.78 14.91
C SER A 209 11.58 -1.33 14.27
N PHE A 210 11.69 -0.03 14.02
CA PHE A 210 12.90 0.63 13.53
C PHE A 210 13.09 1.98 14.22
N GLY A 211 14.33 2.31 14.61
CA GLY A 211 14.67 3.46 15.45
C GLY A 211 14.74 3.07 16.94
N ASP A 212 15.09 4.03 17.79
CA ASP A 212 15.28 3.83 19.23
C ASP A 212 14.42 4.82 20.04
N LYS A 213 13.26 4.31 20.49
CA LYS A 213 12.31 5.11 21.28
C LYS A 213 12.89 5.55 22.64
N GLU A 214 13.74 4.73 23.26
CA GLU A 214 14.29 5.00 24.60
C GLU A 214 15.29 6.15 24.56
N LYS A 215 15.97 6.33 23.44
CA LYS A 215 16.87 7.46 23.20
C LYS A 215 16.15 8.73 22.73
N GLY A 216 14.84 8.70 22.53
CA GLY A 216 14.09 9.84 21.99
C GLY A 216 14.34 10.08 20.50
N GLU A 217 14.94 9.09 19.79
CA GLU A 217 15.18 9.14 18.37
C GLU A 217 13.88 8.89 17.57
N PRO A 218 13.85 9.28 16.28
CA PRO A 218 12.76 8.93 15.40
C PRO A 218 12.52 7.41 15.38
N TYR A 219 11.26 7.01 15.59
CA TYR A 219 10.87 5.62 15.79
C TYR A 219 9.60 5.29 15.06
N ILE A 220 9.52 4.07 14.53
CA ILE A 220 8.31 3.51 13.94
C ILE A 220 8.20 2.02 14.26
N SER A 221 7.00 1.57 14.52
CA SER A 221 6.69 0.14 14.72
C SER A 221 5.40 -0.25 14.03
N ILE A 222 5.27 -1.55 13.75
CA ILE A 222 4.01 -2.16 13.32
C ILE A 222 3.77 -3.41 14.17
N GLU A 223 2.53 -3.59 14.60
CA GLU A 223 2.09 -4.71 15.42
C GLU A 223 0.86 -5.39 14.81
N PRO A 224 0.59 -6.68 15.14
CA PRO A 224 -0.63 -7.37 14.70
C PRO A 224 -1.89 -6.59 15.05
N SER A 225 -2.84 -6.54 14.12
CA SER A 225 -4.15 -5.92 14.31
C SER A 225 -5.15 -6.46 13.30
N GLU A 226 -6.42 -6.52 13.67
CA GLU A 226 -7.51 -6.87 12.76
C GLU A 226 -7.83 -5.77 11.73
N LYS A 227 -7.42 -4.54 12.01
CA LYS A 227 -7.59 -3.38 11.13
C LYS A 227 -6.26 -2.76 10.78
N PHE A 228 -6.24 -2.04 9.67
CA PHE A 228 -5.11 -1.19 9.33
C PHE A 228 -5.28 0.19 9.94
N SER A 229 -4.32 0.61 10.74
CA SER A 229 -4.32 1.94 11.35
C SER A 229 -2.91 2.50 11.52
N VAL A 230 -2.80 3.82 11.52
CA VAL A 230 -1.56 4.56 11.70
C VAL A 230 -1.76 5.63 12.78
N SER A 231 -0.98 5.55 13.86
CA SER A 231 -0.90 6.60 14.88
C SER A 231 0.42 7.33 14.73
N TYR A 232 0.39 8.64 14.61
CA TYR A 232 1.57 9.48 14.51
C TYR A 232 1.62 10.46 15.65
N HIS A 233 2.74 10.47 16.38
CA HIS A 233 3.09 11.47 17.37
C HIS A 233 4.24 12.31 16.84
N MET A 234 4.05 13.62 16.79
CA MET A 234 5.12 14.55 16.44
C MET A 234 5.31 15.58 17.55
N GLU A 235 6.55 15.95 17.74
CA GLU A 235 6.99 17.01 18.63
C GLU A 235 8.07 17.79 17.90
N TYR A 236 7.68 18.96 17.42
CA TYR A 236 8.52 19.83 16.59
C TYR A 236 8.59 21.22 17.21
N PRO A 237 9.54 22.07 16.81
CA PRO A 237 9.54 23.47 17.21
C PRO A 237 8.23 24.17 16.83
N GLU A 238 7.96 25.30 17.50
CA GLU A 238 6.88 26.21 17.04
C GLU A 238 7.07 26.56 15.55
N PRO A 239 5.99 26.75 14.78
CA PRO A 239 4.58 26.78 15.19
C PRO A 239 3.88 25.41 15.15
N ILE A 240 4.58 24.31 15.00
CA ILE A 240 3.96 22.97 14.95
C ILE A 240 3.59 22.49 16.36
N GLY A 241 4.54 22.56 17.31
CA GLY A 241 4.38 22.05 18.65
C GLY A 241 4.23 20.53 18.71
N VAL A 242 3.36 20.07 19.60
CA VAL A 242 3.00 18.66 19.74
C VAL A 242 1.70 18.38 19.00
N GLN A 243 1.69 17.39 18.13
CA GLN A 243 0.50 16.90 17.45
C GLN A 243 0.41 15.39 17.52
N ASP A 244 -0.80 14.90 17.79
CA ASP A 244 -1.14 13.47 17.78
C ASP A 244 -2.33 13.25 16.85
N PHE A 245 -2.20 12.30 15.93
CA PHE A 245 -3.32 11.86 15.13
C PHE A 245 -3.29 10.35 14.90
N THR A 246 -4.47 9.75 14.92
CA THR A 246 -4.64 8.32 14.58
C THR A 246 -5.65 8.22 13.44
N TYR A 247 -5.20 7.62 12.36
CA TYR A 247 -6.01 7.27 11.21
C TYR A 247 -6.30 5.76 11.24
N GLU A 248 -7.57 5.40 11.16
CA GLU A 248 -8.02 4.01 10.94
C GLU A 248 -8.63 3.94 9.54
N PHE A 249 -8.15 3.02 8.72
CA PHE A 249 -8.63 2.86 7.36
C PHE A 249 -10.05 2.30 7.35
N ASP A 250 -10.98 3.07 6.79
CA ASP A 250 -12.39 2.72 6.58
C ASP A 250 -12.84 3.04 5.15
N GLY A 251 -12.05 2.58 4.16
CA GLY A 251 -12.29 2.83 2.75
C GLY A 251 -11.62 4.10 2.21
N ASP A 252 -11.71 4.27 0.90
CA ASP A 252 -11.12 5.37 0.14
C ASP A 252 -11.70 6.74 0.53
N GLU A 253 -13.00 6.81 0.83
CA GLU A 253 -13.65 8.05 1.27
C GLU A 253 -13.08 8.57 2.60
N SER A 254 -12.71 7.69 3.54
CA SER A 254 -12.07 8.10 4.79
C SER A 254 -10.69 8.73 4.53
N PHE A 255 -9.90 8.13 3.63
CA PHE A 255 -8.61 8.68 3.21
C PHE A 255 -8.78 10.03 2.53
N LYS A 256 -9.67 10.13 1.55
CA LYS A 256 -9.97 11.35 0.81
C LYS A 256 -10.35 12.52 1.71
N LYS A 257 -11.11 12.25 2.77
CA LYS A 257 -11.60 13.26 3.70
C LYS A 257 -10.59 13.62 4.77
N GLU A 258 -9.88 12.64 5.34
CA GLU A 258 -9.12 12.84 6.56
C GLU A 258 -7.61 13.01 6.34
N ILE A 259 -7.05 12.38 5.32
CA ILE A 259 -5.60 12.32 5.08
C ILE A 259 -5.19 13.03 3.80
N ALA A 260 -5.84 12.73 2.69
CA ALA A 260 -5.45 13.24 1.37
C ALA A 260 -5.34 14.78 1.29
N PRO A 261 -6.16 15.58 2.02
CA PRO A 261 -6.05 17.04 1.97
C PRO A 261 -4.88 17.62 2.76
N ALA A 262 -4.18 16.82 3.58
CA ALA A 262 -3.07 17.30 4.40
C ALA A 262 -1.84 17.61 3.53
N ARG A 263 -1.30 18.83 3.66
CA ARG A 263 -0.23 19.35 2.80
C ARG A 263 1.14 19.16 3.42
N THR A 264 2.14 19.00 2.55
CA THR A 264 3.55 19.03 2.94
C THR A 264 3.94 20.40 3.48
N PHE A 265 4.99 20.43 4.29
CA PHE A 265 5.44 21.64 5.00
C PHE A 265 6.97 21.68 5.11
N GLY A 266 7.48 22.88 5.36
CA GLY A 266 8.90 23.10 5.63
C GLY A 266 9.14 24.39 6.39
N PHE A 267 10.17 24.39 7.23
CA PHE A 267 10.63 25.59 7.92
C PHE A 267 11.39 26.51 6.96
N MET A 268 11.20 27.81 7.11
CA MET A 268 11.83 28.81 6.23
C MET A 268 13.36 28.67 6.17
N GLU A 269 13.99 28.36 7.30
CA GLU A 269 15.44 28.16 7.38
C GLU A 269 15.89 26.92 6.57
N GLU A 270 15.12 25.82 6.68
CA GLU A 270 15.39 24.58 5.92
C GLU A 270 15.18 24.80 4.43
N VAL A 271 14.08 25.46 4.04
CA VAL A 271 13.78 25.81 2.64
C VAL A 271 14.90 26.66 2.05
N ALA A 272 15.42 27.65 2.79
CA ALA A 272 16.52 28.48 2.35
C ALA A 272 17.84 27.69 2.15
N GLN A 273 18.11 26.71 3.02
CA GLN A 273 19.26 25.80 2.88
C GLN A 273 19.07 24.83 1.70
N LEU A 274 17.88 24.22 1.57
CA LEU A 274 17.55 23.31 0.49
C LEU A 274 17.67 24.02 -0.88
N THR A 275 17.21 25.26 -0.98
CA THR A 275 17.33 26.05 -2.21
C THR A 275 18.79 26.29 -2.60
N LYS A 276 19.69 26.56 -1.64
CA LYS A 276 21.12 26.67 -1.88
C LYS A 276 21.74 25.36 -2.36
N MET A 277 21.20 24.22 -1.95
CA MET A 277 21.65 22.88 -2.34
C MET A 277 21.01 22.41 -3.66
N GLY A 278 20.14 23.23 -4.29
CA GLY A 278 19.43 22.91 -5.55
C GLY A 278 18.11 22.16 -5.36
N TYR A 279 17.66 21.99 -4.11
CA TYR A 279 16.34 21.43 -3.79
C TYR A 279 15.30 22.55 -3.59
N ALA A 280 14.03 22.17 -3.52
CA ALA A 280 12.89 23.07 -3.30
C ALA A 280 12.80 24.24 -4.28
N SER A 281 13.43 24.14 -5.46
CA SER A 281 13.37 25.19 -6.51
C SER A 281 11.97 25.41 -7.06
N GLY A 282 11.09 24.41 -6.93
CA GLY A 282 9.68 24.46 -7.30
C GLY A 282 8.75 24.87 -6.16
N GLY A 283 9.29 25.12 -4.96
CA GLY A 283 8.51 25.56 -3.81
C GLY A 283 7.88 26.93 -4.08
N LYS A 284 6.55 26.96 -4.11
CA LYS A 284 5.73 28.16 -4.27
C LYS A 284 4.85 28.33 -3.05
N LEU A 285 4.35 29.56 -2.86
CA LEU A 285 3.50 29.87 -1.70
C LEU A 285 2.14 29.13 -1.72
N ASP A 286 1.81 28.42 -2.78
CA ASP A 286 0.56 27.70 -2.99
C ASP A 286 0.70 26.17 -3.01
N ASN A 287 1.93 25.63 -2.94
CA ASN A 287 2.17 24.18 -3.08
C ASN A 287 2.84 23.51 -1.87
N PHE A 288 3.03 24.21 -0.77
CA PHE A 288 3.42 23.66 0.53
C PHE A 288 3.12 24.66 1.66
N ILE A 289 3.16 24.20 2.90
CA ILE A 289 2.99 25.07 4.09
C ILE A 289 4.36 25.58 4.52
N LEU A 290 4.57 26.89 4.44
CA LEU A 290 5.80 27.54 4.87
C LEU A 290 5.69 27.98 6.33
N LEU A 291 6.61 27.49 7.15
CA LEU A 291 6.68 27.75 8.59
C LEU A 291 7.75 28.78 8.90
N GLY A 292 7.37 29.82 9.63
CA GLY A 292 8.30 30.73 10.31
C GLY A 292 8.46 30.33 11.77
N ASP A 293 9.20 31.14 12.54
CA ASP A 293 9.56 30.84 13.93
C ASP A 293 8.34 30.60 14.87
N LYS A 294 7.24 31.30 14.63
CA LYS A 294 6.06 31.29 15.54
C LYS A 294 4.72 31.14 14.82
N LYS A 295 4.69 31.09 13.52
CA LYS A 295 3.42 31.02 12.74
C LYS A 295 3.60 30.40 11.37
N VAL A 296 2.51 29.88 10.83
CA VAL A 296 2.37 29.58 9.40
C VAL A 296 2.36 30.89 8.62
N ILE A 297 3.15 30.98 7.55
CA ILE A 297 3.40 32.24 6.82
C ILE A 297 2.43 32.45 5.67
N ASN A 298 2.25 31.41 4.82
CA ASN A 298 1.67 31.55 3.49
C ASN A 298 0.21 31.11 3.37
N THR A 299 -0.33 30.44 4.35
CA THR A 299 -1.66 29.85 4.24
C THR A 299 -2.33 29.63 5.60
N LYS A 300 -3.61 29.25 5.60
CA LYS A 300 -4.30 28.71 6.77
C LYS A 300 -4.27 27.20 6.74
N LEU A 301 -4.15 26.56 7.90
CA LEU A 301 -4.24 25.10 8.01
C LEU A 301 -5.65 24.62 7.66
N ARG A 302 -5.72 23.46 7.01
CA ARG A 302 -6.97 22.74 6.73
C ARG A 302 -7.48 21.95 7.93
N PHE A 303 -6.55 21.49 8.77
CA PHE A 303 -6.80 20.79 10.03
C PHE A 303 -5.88 21.36 11.11
N GLU A 304 -6.30 21.33 12.35
CA GLU A 304 -5.43 21.74 13.47
C GLU A 304 -4.19 20.84 13.60
N ASP A 305 -4.35 19.57 13.23
CA ASP A 305 -3.33 18.50 13.22
C ASP A 305 -2.82 18.17 11.80
N GLU A 306 -2.84 19.13 10.87
CA GLU A 306 -2.51 18.91 9.44
C GLU A 306 -1.12 18.32 9.25
N PHE A 307 -0.14 18.68 10.07
CA PHE A 307 1.22 18.18 9.96
C PHE A 307 1.33 16.69 10.32
N ALA A 308 0.66 16.26 11.37
CA ALA A 308 0.60 14.86 11.76
C ALA A 308 -0.13 14.01 10.69
N ARG A 309 -1.22 14.53 10.13
CA ARG A 309 -1.95 13.88 9.02
C ARG A 309 -1.09 13.74 7.78
N HIS A 310 -0.29 14.75 7.44
CA HIS A 310 0.63 14.67 6.31
C HIS A 310 1.71 13.61 6.53
N LYS A 311 2.26 13.51 7.75
CA LYS A 311 3.22 12.44 8.07
C LYS A 311 2.61 11.04 7.98
N ILE A 312 1.32 10.91 8.28
CA ILE A 312 0.58 9.65 8.02
C ILE A 312 0.45 9.40 6.52
N LEU A 313 0.14 10.42 5.71
CA LEU A 313 0.11 10.30 4.25
C LEU A 313 1.44 9.74 3.71
N ASP A 314 2.57 10.27 4.15
CA ASP A 314 3.91 9.78 3.78
C ASP A 314 4.09 8.29 4.14
N ILE A 315 3.69 7.87 5.35
CA ILE A 315 3.75 6.47 5.78
C ILE A 315 2.90 5.58 4.86
N LEU A 316 1.67 5.99 4.55
CA LEU A 316 0.77 5.23 3.70
C LEU A 316 1.37 4.98 2.30
N GLY A 317 2.07 5.99 1.76
CA GLY A 317 2.74 5.89 0.46
C GLY A 317 3.97 4.97 0.51
N ASP A 318 4.86 5.18 1.48
CA ASP A 318 6.06 4.37 1.64
C ASP A 318 5.73 2.89 1.86
N PHE A 319 4.68 2.60 2.66
CA PHE A 319 4.28 1.23 2.95
C PHE A 319 3.75 0.47 1.74
N TYR A 320 3.23 1.18 0.74
CA TYR A 320 2.78 0.53 -0.49
C TYR A 320 3.93 0.00 -1.37
N LEU A 321 5.18 0.35 -1.08
CA LEU A 321 6.38 -0.22 -1.72
C LEU A 321 6.61 -1.70 -1.40
N LEU A 322 5.85 -2.29 -0.45
CA LEU A 322 5.77 -3.74 -0.30
C LEU A 322 5.00 -4.43 -1.44
N GLY A 323 4.34 -3.67 -2.31
CA GLY A 323 3.61 -4.14 -3.49
C GLY A 323 2.22 -4.70 -3.20
N LYS A 324 1.80 -4.72 -1.94
CA LYS A 324 0.46 -5.16 -1.48
C LYS A 324 0.02 -4.32 -0.28
N PRO A 325 -1.28 -4.10 -0.10
CA PRO A 325 -1.81 -3.55 1.15
C PRO A 325 -1.40 -4.40 2.35
N ILE A 326 -1.24 -3.73 3.49
CA ILE A 326 -0.81 -4.34 4.74
C ILE A 326 -1.91 -4.22 5.78
N ARG A 327 -2.05 -5.21 6.65
CA ARG A 327 -2.95 -5.20 7.79
C ARG A 327 -2.16 -5.30 9.08
N GLY A 328 -2.28 -4.27 9.91
CA GLY A 328 -1.56 -4.11 11.16
C GLY A 328 -1.73 -2.71 11.70
N LYS A 329 -1.26 -2.47 12.91
CA LYS A 329 -1.30 -1.16 13.58
C LYS A 329 0.09 -0.55 13.60
N ILE A 330 0.24 0.58 12.93
CA ILE A 330 1.48 1.35 12.88
C ILE A 330 1.47 2.41 13.99
N LYS A 331 2.59 2.56 14.69
CA LYS A 331 2.85 3.62 15.64
C LYS A 331 4.15 4.31 15.27
N ALA A 332 4.09 5.60 15.03
CA ALA A 332 5.22 6.42 14.58
C ALA A 332 5.45 7.58 15.54
N HIS A 333 6.71 7.85 15.85
CA HIS A 333 7.18 8.98 16.64
C HIS A 333 8.27 9.71 15.87
N LYS A 334 8.00 10.93 15.41
CA LYS A 334 8.93 11.75 14.62
C LYS A 334 9.52 11.03 13.38
N SER A 335 8.90 9.96 12.90
CA SER A 335 9.44 9.19 11.78
C SER A 335 9.33 9.96 10.47
N GLY A 336 10.28 9.67 9.57
CA GLY A 336 10.29 10.11 8.18
C GLY A 336 10.50 8.92 7.26
N HIS A 337 10.73 9.18 5.98
CA HIS A 337 10.91 8.14 4.95
C HIS A 337 12.03 7.13 5.31
N THR A 338 13.12 7.58 5.94
CA THR A 338 14.21 6.70 6.37
C THR A 338 13.74 5.65 7.36
N GLN A 339 12.98 6.04 8.39
CA GLN A 339 12.44 5.10 9.37
C GLN A 339 11.38 4.21 8.75
N ASN A 340 10.51 4.76 7.90
CA ASN A 340 9.47 4.00 7.20
C ASN A 340 10.11 2.89 6.36
N VAL A 341 11.05 3.23 5.49
CA VAL A 341 11.78 2.26 4.64
C VAL A 341 12.61 1.28 5.47
N GLY A 342 13.22 1.74 6.57
CA GLY A 342 13.96 0.88 7.50
C GLY A 342 13.07 -0.20 8.13
N LEU A 343 11.86 0.15 8.54
CA LEU A 343 10.88 -0.82 9.06
C LEU A 343 10.41 -1.79 7.96
N LEU A 344 10.12 -1.27 6.76
CA LEU A 344 9.67 -2.09 5.64
C LEU A 344 10.69 -3.15 5.24
N LYS A 345 11.99 -2.85 5.27
CA LYS A 345 13.07 -3.82 5.02
C LYS A 345 13.00 -4.98 6.02
N LYS A 346 12.84 -4.71 7.32
CA LYS A 346 12.68 -5.76 8.36
C LYS A 346 11.44 -6.62 8.15
N VAL A 347 10.31 -6.00 7.79
CA VAL A 347 9.08 -6.75 7.47
C VAL A 347 9.31 -7.63 6.25
N ARG A 348 9.92 -7.09 5.18
CA ARG A 348 10.21 -7.83 3.94
C ARG A 348 11.12 -9.03 4.15
N GLU A 349 12.20 -8.86 4.92
CA GLU A 349 13.13 -9.94 5.27
C GLU A 349 12.38 -11.11 5.94
N SER A 350 11.54 -10.80 6.92
CA SER A 350 10.74 -11.84 7.61
C SER A 350 9.71 -12.53 6.70
N LEU A 351 9.16 -11.82 5.69
CA LEU A 351 8.26 -12.44 4.71
C LEU A 351 8.98 -13.39 3.76
N ILE A 352 10.24 -13.08 3.41
CA ILE A 352 11.07 -13.96 2.55
C ILE A 352 11.48 -15.22 3.29
N GLU A 353 11.83 -15.13 4.59
CA GLU A 353 12.21 -16.28 5.41
C GLU A 353 11.08 -17.31 5.61
N LYS A 354 9.82 -16.90 5.41
CA LYS A 354 8.64 -17.77 5.56
C LYS A 354 8.22 -18.50 4.28
N ASN A 355 8.72 -18.05 3.13
CA ASN A 355 8.43 -18.65 1.82
C ASN A 355 9.58 -19.55 1.34
#